data_6658cf6b97d627a88aa004260807ef4b
#
_entry.id   6658cf6b97d627a88aa004260807ef4b
#
_cell.length_a   1.000
_cell.length_b   1.000
_cell.length_c   1.000
_cell.angle_alpha   90.00
_cell.angle_beta   90.00
_cell.angle_gamma   90.00
#
_symmetry.space_group_name_H-M   'P 1'
#
loop_
_entity.id
_entity.type
_entity.pdbx_description
1 polymer ?
#
loop_
_entity_poly.entity_id
_entity_poly.type
_entity_poly.pdbx_seq_one_letter_code
_entity_poly.pdbx_strand_id
1 'polypeptide(L)'
;QYAVDSCAEAGIKEIVFIYSDDSCKHLFEKYYSPAPELEVHLKEKNKLDLLEKVQKIIPAGMKFSFARQSEPKGNGHAILMAKELIGKRDFAVMWVDDVYINLHGDGVLKQLCDVYEEKGGIVENIMECPRQEMVRYGALVGAKRDGNVVRATGLVEKPKLEEVPSNYASMGPYVIPNEVLDVLPEVTKGTNGEINLTDALNLAAMRGMPIYGVLCKGLRFDCGTNADLQRSNLKLSLMNSGELRAYARELLD
;
A
#
# COMPACT_ATOMS: atom_id res chain seq x y z
N GLN A 1 2.69 1.97 11.05
CA GLN A 1 2.97 0.61 11.52
C GLN A 1 2.32 -0.45 10.63
N TYR A 2 1.01 -0.36 10.30
CA TYR A 2 0.31 -1.38 9.49
C TYR A 2 1.03 -1.77 8.19
N ALA A 3 1.61 -0.80 7.45
CA ALA A 3 2.36 -1.10 6.24
C ALA A 3 3.64 -1.92 6.53
N VAL A 4 4.34 -1.61 7.62
CA VAL A 4 5.55 -2.35 8.05
C VAL A 4 5.18 -3.77 8.48
N ASP A 5 4.10 -3.93 9.24
CA ASP A 5 3.62 -5.23 9.67
C ASP A 5 3.19 -6.10 8.48
N SER A 6 2.51 -5.50 7.48
CA SER A 6 2.13 -6.19 6.23
C SER A 6 3.36 -6.63 5.42
N CYS A 7 4.42 -5.82 5.39
CA CYS A 7 5.69 -6.21 4.77
C CYS A 7 6.32 -7.40 5.50
N ALA A 8 6.35 -7.35 6.84
CA ALA A 8 6.90 -8.43 7.65
C ALA A 8 6.14 -9.75 7.47
N GLU A 9 4.80 -9.70 7.45
CA GLU A 9 3.92 -10.84 7.19
C GLU A 9 4.16 -11.46 5.81
N ALA A 10 4.36 -10.60 4.79
CA ALA A 10 4.69 -11.04 3.43
C ALA A 10 6.15 -11.52 3.27
N GLY A 11 6.97 -11.54 4.34
CA GLY A 11 8.36 -11.95 4.29
C GLY A 11 9.34 -10.90 3.77
N ILE A 12 8.87 -9.68 3.51
CA ILE A 12 9.70 -8.56 3.06
C ILE A 12 10.45 -7.99 4.26
N LYS A 13 11.77 -7.87 4.15
CA LYS A 13 12.65 -7.43 5.24
C LYS A 13 13.36 -6.10 4.99
N GLU A 14 13.19 -5.51 3.83
CA GLU A 14 13.80 -4.23 3.49
C GLU A 14 12.73 -3.26 3.00
N ILE A 15 12.64 -2.10 3.64
CA ILE A 15 11.66 -1.06 3.33
C ILE A 15 12.40 0.23 3.00
N VAL A 16 12.01 0.85 1.90
CA VAL A 16 12.47 2.19 1.53
C VAL A 16 11.32 3.17 1.78
N PHE A 17 11.48 4.05 2.75
CA PHE A 17 10.58 5.17 2.95
C PHE A 17 10.92 6.30 1.99
N ILE A 18 9.95 6.71 1.20
CA ILE A 18 10.09 7.88 0.32
C ILE A 18 9.46 9.07 1.02
N TYR A 19 10.21 10.15 1.16
CA TYR A 19 9.81 11.34 1.89
C TYR A 19 10.12 12.62 1.10
N SER A 20 9.35 13.67 1.34
CA SER A 20 9.57 14.99 0.73
C SER A 20 10.25 15.97 1.67
N ASP A 21 10.00 15.86 2.96
CA ASP A 21 10.47 16.78 4.00
C ASP A 21 11.29 16.05 5.07
N ASP A 22 12.43 16.63 5.46
CA ASP A 22 13.36 16.03 6.42
C ASP A 22 12.73 15.84 7.82
N SER A 23 11.71 16.60 8.18
CA SER A 23 10.96 16.39 9.42
C SER A 23 10.23 15.04 9.41
N CYS A 24 9.66 14.65 8.26
CA CYS A 24 9.04 13.33 8.09
C CYS A 24 10.07 12.21 8.25
N LYS A 25 11.24 12.36 7.62
CA LYS A 25 12.34 11.39 7.79
C LYS A 25 12.70 11.22 9.27
N HIS A 26 12.92 12.32 9.97
CA HIS A 26 13.28 12.30 11.38
C HIS A 26 12.22 11.61 12.26
N LEU A 27 10.92 11.82 11.96
CA LEU A 27 9.84 11.14 12.67
C LEU A 27 9.88 9.63 12.45
N PHE A 28 10.12 9.16 11.23
CA PHE A 28 10.27 7.72 10.94
C PHE A 28 11.51 7.14 11.65
N GLU A 29 12.65 7.79 11.54
CA GLU A 29 13.89 7.36 12.21
C GLU A 29 13.68 7.25 13.72
N LYS A 30 13.03 8.24 14.34
CA LYS A 30 12.71 8.23 15.78
C LYS A 30 11.73 7.12 16.14
N TYR A 31 10.68 6.92 15.35
CA TYR A 31 9.65 5.90 15.62
C TYR A 31 10.19 4.48 15.52
N TYR A 32 11.05 4.22 14.54
CA TYR A 32 11.69 2.91 14.32
C TYR A 32 13.09 2.82 14.93
N SER A 33 13.36 3.56 15.98
CA SER A 33 14.59 3.45 16.77
C SER A 33 14.34 2.67 18.05
N PRO A 34 15.34 1.94 18.59
CA PRO A 34 15.26 1.36 19.93
C PRO A 34 14.96 2.40 21.00
N ALA A 35 14.14 2.04 21.96
CA ALA A 35 13.72 2.93 23.06
C ALA A 35 14.17 2.37 24.43
N PRO A 36 15.50 2.22 24.69
CA PRO A 36 16.02 1.49 25.86
C PRO A 36 15.57 2.09 27.20
N GLU A 37 15.47 3.39 27.30
CA GLU A 37 14.99 4.06 28.53
C GLU A 37 13.53 3.72 28.82
N LEU A 38 12.68 3.73 27.79
CA LEU A 38 11.28 3.33 27.92
C LEU A 38 11.16 1.84 28.28
N GLU A 39 11.94 0.99 27.65
CA GLU A 39 11.94 -0.44 27.93
C GLU A 39 12.35 -0.76 29.38
N VAL A 40 13.40 -0.10 29.89
CA VAL A 40 13.82 -0.22 31.30
C VAL A 40 12.68 0.23 32.23
N HIS A 41 12.09 1.40 31.97
CA HIS A 41 11.00 1.94 32.77
C HIS A 41 9.77 1.02 32.80
N LEU A 42 9.36 0.47 31.63
CA LEU A 42 8.25 -0.47 31.55
C LEU A 42 8.53 -1.77 32.32
N LYS A 43 9.75 -2.26 32.26
CA LYS A 43 10.19 -3.45 33.01
C LYS A 43 10.15 -3.20 34.53
N GLU A 44 10.69 -2.08 34.99
CA GLU A 44 10.65 -1.68 36.41
C GLU A 44 9.23 -1.54 36.95
N LYS A 45 8.29 -1.06 36.11
CA LYS A 45 6.86 -0.94 36.44
C LYS A 45 6.07 -2.22 36.25
N ASN A 46 6.72 -3.33 35.89
CA ASN A 46 6.09 -4.62 35.58
C ASN A 46 4.98 -4.53 34.50
N LYS A 47 5.13 -3.62 33.51
CA LYS A 47 4.20 -3.42 32.39
C LYS A 47 4.66 -4.26 31.19
N LEU A 48 4.70 -5.57 31.35
CA LEU A 48 5.30 -6.51 30.38
C LEU A 48 4.58 -6.56 29.04
N ASP A 49 3.26 -6.39 29.02
CA ASP A 49 2.44 -6.30 27.82
C ASP A 49 2.76 -5.06 26.96
N LEU A 50 3.04 -3.93 27.60
CA LEU A 50 3.48 -2.71 26.91
C LEU A 50 4.93 -2.81 26.45
N LEU A 51 5.80 -3.45 27.26
CA LEU A 51 7.18 -3.72 26.89
C LEU A 51 7.25 -4.56 25.60
N GLU A 52 6.47 -5.63 25.53
CA GLU A 52 6.39 -6.49 24.35
C GLU A 52 5.94 -5.70 23.11
N LYS A 53 4.93 -4.84 23.26
CA LYS A 53 4.48 -3.97 22.16
C LYS A 53 5.57 -3.04 21.66
N VAL A 54 6.32 -2.39 22.55
CA VAL A 54 7.43 -1.51 22.19
C VAL A 54 8.53 -2.27 21.45
N GLN A 55 8.90 -3.45 21.94
CA GLN A 55 9.93 -4.29 21.33
C GLN A 55 9.53 -4.87 19.96
N LYS A 56 8.23 -4.99 19.68
CA LYS A 56 7.69 -5.48 18.41
C LYS A 56 7.44 -4.39 17.36
N ILE A 57 7.68 -3.10 17.68
CA ILE A 57 7.52 -2.00 16.70
C ILE A 57 8.38 -2.23 15.47
N ILE A 58 9.60 -2.75 15.66
CA ILE A 58 10.51 -3.12 14.58
C ILE A 58 10.46 -4.64 14.41
N PRO A 59 9.86 -5.16 13.32
CA PRO A 59 9.88 -6.60 13.07
C PRO A 59 11.30 -7.15 12.95
N ALA A 60 11.52 -8.38 13.42
CA ALA A 60 12.83 -8.99 13.45
C ALA A 60 13.49 -9.04 12.06
N GLY A 61 14.70 -8.51 11.96
CA GLY A 61 15.49 -8.48 10.73
C GLY A 61 15.05 -7.44 9.72
N MET A 62 14.08 -6.56 10.04
CA MET A 62 13.65 -5.47 9.19
C MET A 62 14.73 -4.39 9.08
N LYS A 63 14.97 -3.94 7.85
CA LYS A 63 15.89 -2.84 7.53
C LYS A 63 15.12 -1.70 6.89
N PHE A 64 15.45 -0.49 7.30
CA PHE A 64 14.86 0.74 6.77
C PHE A 64 15.90 1.55 6.01
N SER A 65 15.50 2.05 4.84
CA SER A 65 16.26 3.00 4.04
C SER A 65 15.36 4.17 3.67
N PHE A 66 15.96 5.27 3.24
CA PHE A 66 15.23 6.52 3.01
C PHE A 66 15.63 7.10 1.65
N ALA A 67 14.64 7.43 0.83
CA ALA A 67 14.81 8.12 -0.45
C ALA A 67 14.07 9.46 -0.42
N ARG A 68 14.73 10.54 -0.84
CA ARG A 68 14.13 11.87 -0.85
C ARG A 68 13.53 12.19 -2.23
N GLN A 69 12.26 12.55 -2.25
CA GLN A 69 11.62 13.20 -3.37
C GLN A 69 11.56 14.72 -3.11
N SER A 70 12.50 15.48 -3.64
CA SER A 70 12.59 16.92 -3.40
C SER A 70 11.53 17.75 -4.14
N GLU A 71 10.97 17.19 -5.23
CA GLU A 71 9.94 17.84 -6.05
C GLU A 71 8.75 16.91 -6.23
N PRO A 72 7.50 17.39 -5.98
CA PRO A 72 6.29 16.57 -6.06
C PRO A 72 5.87 16.35 -7.53
N LYS A 73 6.57 15.47 -8.24
CA LYS A 73 6.34 15.16 -9.67
C LYS A 73 5.47 13.92 -9.88
N GLY A 74 4.76 13.45 -8.86
CA GLY A 74 3.90 12.28 -8.91
C GLY A 74 4.47 11.06 -8.20
N ASN A 75 3.64 10.03 -8.02
CA ASN A 75 3.99 8.82 -7.27
C ASN A 75 4.96 7.90 -8.03
N GLY A 76 4.92 7.86 -9.35
CA GLY A 76 5.92 7.16 -10.16
C GLY A 76 7.30 7.81 -10.04
N HIS A 77 7.38 9.15 -9.99
CA HIS A 77 8.63 9.86 -9.72
C HIS A 77 9.16 9.54 -8.31
N ALA A 78 8.28 9.42 -7.31
CA ALA A 78 8.69 9.02 -5.97
C ALA A 78 9.40 7.66 -5.98
N ILE A 79 8.85 6.68 -6.70
CA ILE A 79 9.44 5.33 -6.84
C ILE A 79 10.81 5.41 -7.53
N LEU A 80 10.99 6.27 -8.54
CA LEU A 80 12.29 6.48 -9.19
C LEU A 80 13.37 6.95 -8.23
N MET A 81 13.02 7.74 -7.21
CA MET A 81 13.99 8.17 -6.20
C MET A 81 14.53 7.02 -5.35
N ALA A 82 13.81 5.91 -5.29
CA ALA A 82 14.25 4.70 -4.60
C ALA A 82 15.01 3.71 -5.50
N LYS A 83 15.16 3.96 -6.82
CA LYS A 83 15.72 3.02 -7.80
C LYS A 83 17.05 2.41 -7.38
N GLU A 84 17.99 3.22 -6.92
CA GLU A 84 19.31 2.74 -6.48
C GLU A 84 19.23 1.85 -5.23
N LEU A 85 18.33 2.17 -4.31
CA LEU A 85 18.11 1.38 -3.08
C LEU A 85 17.39 0.07 -3.38
N ILE A 86 16.48 0.04 -4.35
CA ILE A 86 15.82 -1.17 -4.83
C ILE A 86 16.83 -2.07 -5.55
N GLY A 87 17.69 -1.49 -6.35
CA GLY A 87 18.70 -2.20 -7.15
C GLY A 87 18.03 -3.06 -8.23
N LYS A 88 18.39 -4.35 -8.27
CA LYS A 88 17.87 -5.33 -9.25
C LYS A 88 16.79 -6.25 -8.67
N ARG A 89 16.16 -5.86 -7.60
CA ARG A 89 15.13 -6.68 -6.93
C ARG A 89 13.75 -6.27 -7.41
N ASP A 90 12.86 -7.24 -7.51
CA ASP A 90 11.44 -6.97 -7.58
C ASP A 90 10.98 -6.32 -6.27
N PHE A 91 9.92 -5.53 -6.32
CA PHE A 91 9.55 -4.72 -5.18
C PHE A 91 8.04 -4.58 -5.02
N ALA A 92 7.61 -4.34 -3.80
CA ALA A 92 6.25 -3.95 -3.50
C ALA A 92 6.13 -2.43 -3.34
N VAL A 93 4.98 -1.88 -3.72
CA VAL A 93 4.61 -0.49 -3.48
C VAL A 93 3.38 -0.45 -2.59
N MET A 94 3.46 0.32 -1.50
CA MET A 94 2.36 0.54 -0.58
C MET A 94 2.13 2.03 -0.36
N TRP A 95 0.87 2.43 -0.35
CA TRP A 95 0.46 3.78 0.06
C TRP A 95 0.23 3.76 1.57
N VAL A 96 0.87 4.69 2.29
CA VAL A 96 0.83 4.69 3.77
C VAL A 96 -0.52 5.15 4.34
N ASP A 97 -1.33 5.81 3.54
CA ASP A 97 -2.69 6.26 3.83
C ASP A 97 -3.78 5.24 3.46
N ASP A 98 -3.39 4.11 2.86
CA ASP A 98 -4.28 3.00 2.55
C ASP A 98 -3.92 1.79 3.42
N VAL A 99 -4.73 1.53 4.45
CA VAL A 99 -4.52 0.45 5.41
C VAL A 99 -5.43 -0.73 5.06
N TYR A 100 -4.84 -1.91 4.97
CA TYR A 100 -5.55 -3.17 4.71
C TYR A 100 -5.42 -4.11 5.89
N ILE A 101 -6.53 -4.68 6.35
CA ILE A 101 -6.56 -5.63 7.46
C ILE A 101 -7.39 -6.84 7.06
N ASN A 102 -6.80 -8.02 7.07
CA ASN A 102 -7.52 -9.28 6.99
C ASN A 102 -7.58 -9.89 8.39
N LEU A 103 -8.80 -10.11 8.90
CA LEU A 103 -9.01 -10.69 10.24
C LEU A 103 -8.91 -12.22 10.25
N HIS A 104 -8.99 -12.85 9.07
CA HIS A 104 -9.12 -14.30 8.94
C HIS A 104 -8.27 -14.82 7.77
N GLY A 105 -6.98 -14.94 7.98
CA GLY A 105 -6.02 -15.43 6.98
C GLY A 105 -4.97 -14.40 6.58
N ASP A 106 -4.28 -14.64 5.48
CA ASP A 106 -3.13 -13.86 5.04
C ASP A 106 -3.49 -12.40 4.71
N GLY A 107 -2.62 -11.49 5.09
CA GLY A 107 -2.73 -10.07 4.77
C GLY A 107 -2.73 -9.81 3.26
N VAL A 108 -3.24 -8.65 2.85
CA VAL A 108 -3.41 -8.32 1.42
C VAL A 108 -2.08 -8.39 0.66
N LEU A 109 -0.99 -7.84 1.21
CA LEU A 109 0.31 -7.89 0.55
C LEU A 109 0.83 -9.33 0.39
N LYS A 110 0.61 -10.19 1.40
CA LYS A 110 1.00 -11.61 1.32
C LYS A 110 0.22 -12.32 0.20
N GLN A 111 -1.09 -12.09 0.10
CA GLN A 111 -1.90 -12.65 -0.99
C GLN A 111 -1.39 -12.23 -2.38
N LEU A 112 -0.92 -10.99 -2.53
CA LEU A 112 -0.32 -10.52 -3.79
C LEU A 112 1.03 -11.20 -4.06
N CYS A 113 1.88 -11.34 -3.05
CA CYS A 113 3.16 -12.02 -3.19
C CYS A 113 2.98 -13.46 -3.63
N ASP A 114 1.97 -14.19 -3.10
CA ASP A 114 1.68 -15.57 -3.52
C ASP A 114 1.28 -15.65 -4.99
N VAL A 115 0.44 -14.72 -5.47
CA VAL A 115 0.07 -14.65 -6.89
C VAL A 115 1.28 -14.25 -7.74
N TYR A 116 2.14 -13.37 -7.25
CA TYR A 116 3.37 -12.96 -7.93
C TYR A 116 4.36 -14.14 -8.08
N GLU A 117 4.55 -14.92 -7.03
CA GLU A 117 5.39 -16.13 -7.07
C GLU A 117 4.86 -17.17 -8.09
N GLU A 118 3.53 -17.28 -8.22
CA GLU A 118 2.90 -18.22 -9.14
C GLU A 118 2.95 -17.75 -10.61
N LYS A 119 2.68 -16.46 -10.86
CA LYS A 119 2.38 -15.95 -12.21
C LYS A 119 3.42 -14.99 -12.78
N GLY A 120 4.22 -14.36 -11.93
CA GLY A 120 5.09 -13.24 -12.33
C GLY A 120 4.29 -12.03 -12.80
N GLY A 121 4.99 -11.09 -13.49
CA GLY A 121 4.37 -9.88 -14.02
C GLY A 121 3.98 -8.86 -12.96
N ILE A 122 3.14 -7.91 -13.31
CA ILE A 122 2.61 -6.91 -12.37
C ILE A 122 1.43 -7.52 -11.63
N VAL A 123 1.47 -7.51 -10.31
CA VAL A 123 0.36 -7.96 -9.46
C VAL A 123 -0.11 -6.80 -8.58
N GLU A 124 -1.40 -6.54 -8.56
CA GLU A 124 -1.98 -5.46 -7.80
C GLU A 124 -3.28 -5.86 -7.10
N ASN A 125 -3.54 -5.25 -5.95
CA ASN A 125 -4.83 -5.38 -5.31
C ASN A 125 -5.86 -4.54 -6.06
N ILE A 126 -7.03 -5.13 -6.32
CA ILE A 126 -8.15 -4.47 -7.00
C ILE A 126 -9.42 -4.58 -6.17
N MET A 127 -10.35 -3.67 -6.44
CA MET A 127 -11.70 -3.72 -5.92
C MET A 127 -12.73 -3.61 -7.03
N GLU A 128 -13.87 -4.28 -6.87
CA GLU A 128 -15.05 -4.01 -7.69
C GLU A 128 -15.71 -2.71 -7.21
N CYS A 129 -15.78 -1.71 -8.08
CA CYS A 129 -16.38 -0.42 -7.80
C CYS A 129 -17.54 -0.12 -8.75
N PRO A 130 -18.58 0.59 -8.27
CA PRO A 130 -19.60 1.15 -9.16
C PRO A 130 -18.97 2.04 -10.23
N ARG A 131 -19.52 2.00 -11.45
CA ARG A 131 -19.00 2.74 -12.61
C ARG A 131 -18.76 4.23 -12.31
N GLN A 132 -19.64 4.84 -11.54
CA GLN A 132 -19.57 6.26 -11.16
C GLN A 132 -18.38 6.60 -10.27
N GLU A 133 -17.88 5.62 -9.50
CA GLU A 133 -16.73 5.81 -8.62
C GLU A 133 -15.40 5.55 -9.33
N MET A 134 -15.42 4.83 -10.46
CA MET A 134 -14.20 4.48 -11.21
C MET A 134 -13.40 5.69 -11.69
N VAL A 135 -14.04 6.84 -11.86
CA VAL A 135 -13.39 8.11 -12.25
C VAL A 135 -12.35 8.61 -11.22
N ARG A 136 -12.32 8.02 -10.03
CA ARG A 136 -11.40 8.36 -8.94
C ARG A 136 -10.14 7.50 -8.91
N TYR A 137 -10.14 6.37 -9.61
CA TYR A 137 -9.13 5.31 -9.53
C TYR A 137 -8.57 4.96 -10.90
N GLY A 138 -7.44 4.27 -10.90
CA GLY A 138 -7.01 3.52 -12.07
C GLY A 138 -8.01 2.41 -12.40
N ALA A 139 -8.23 2.11 -13.66
CA ALA A 139 -9.16 1.07 -14.12
C ALA A 139 -8.46 0.04 -14.99
N LEU A 140 -8.71 -1.25 -14.75
CA LEU A 140 -8.16 -2.34 -15.55
C LEU A 140 -8.81 -2.38 -16.94
N VAL A 141 -7.97 -2.52 -17.98
CA VAL A 141 -8.39 -2.65 -19.39
C VAL A 141 -8.34 -4.10 -19.83
N GLY A 142 -9.31 -4.54 -20.62
CA GLY A 142 -9.35 -5.91 -21.16
C GLY A 142 -9.44 -7.00 -20.11
N ALA A 143 -10.08 -6.69 -18.98
CA ALA A 143 -10.16 -7.53 -17.79
C ALA A 143 -10.85 -8.87 -18.06
N LYS A 144 -10.18 -9.97 -17.71
CA LYS A 144 -10.72 -11.34 -17.76
C LYS A 144 -10.51 -12.00 -16.39
N ARG A 145 -11.59 -12.31 -15.71
CA ARG A 145 -11.58 -12.89 -14.37
C ARG A 145 -11.46 -14.40 -14.37
N ASP A 146 -10.62 -14.92 -13.49
CA ASP A 146 -10.53 -16.33 -13.13
C ASP A 146 -10.43 -16.45 -11.60
N GLY A 147 -11.48 -16.91 -10.95
CA GLY A 147 -11.57 -16.94 -9.49
C GLY A 147 -11.49 -15.53 -8.86
N ASN A 148 -10.46 -15.32 -8.05
CA ASN A 148 -10.16 -14.03 -7.45
C ASN A 148 -9.06 -13.24 -8.20
N VAL A 149 -8.52 -13.79 -9.29
CA VAL A 149 -7.52 -13.14 -10.13
C VAL A 149 -8.18 -12.61 -11.41
N VAL A 150 -7.83 -11.40 -11.79
CA VAL A 150 -8.29 -10.74 -13.00
C VAL A 150 -7.08 -10.41 -13.86
N ARG A 151 -6.91 -11.09 -14.98
CA ARG A 151 -5.88 -10.74 -15.96
C ARG A 151 -6.33 -9.52 -16.75
N ALA A 152 -5.45 -8.53 -16.88
CA ALA A 152 -5.70 -7.32 -17.65
C ALA A 152 -4.64 -7.13 -18.75
N THR A 153 -4.97 -6.33 -19.75
CA THR A 153 -4.09 -5.97 -20.86
C THR A 153 -3.52 -4.55 -20.72
N GLY A 154 -3.96 -3.80 -19.73
CA GLY A 154 -3.51 -2.45 -19.46
C GLY A 154 -4.27 -1.80 -18.31
N LEU A 155 -3.92 -0.54 -18.05
CA LEU A 155 -4.49 0.32 -17.03
C LEU A 155 -4.77 1.70 -17.62
N VAL A 156 -5.82 2.36 -17.14
CA VAL A 156 -6.12 3.77 -17.44
C VAL A 156 -6.30 4.51 -16.13
N GLU A 157 -5.52 5.57 -15.91
CA GLU A 157 -5.60 6.41 -14.72
C GLU A 157 -6.82 7.35 -14.81
N LYS A 158 -7.71 7.28 -13.82
CA LYS A 158 -8.86 8.17 -13.65
C LYS A 158 -9.62 8.44 -14.96
N PRO A 159 -10.18 7.40 -15.61
CA PRO A 159 -10.87 7.54 -16.87
C PRO A 159 -12.09 8.45 -16.72
N LYS A 160 -12.51 9.11 -17.80
CA LYS A 160 -13.82 9.76 -17.83
C LYS A 160 -14.93 8.71 -17.73
N LEU A 161 -16.08 9.09 -17.21
CA LEU A 161 -17.18 8.16 -16.94
C LEU A 161 -17.60 7.35 -18.18
N GLU A 162 -17.64 7.99 -19.34
CA GLU A 162 -17.94 7.35 -20.62
C GLU A 162 -16.87 6.37 -21.10
N GLU A 163 -15.61 6.58 -20.68
CA GLU A 163 -14.43 5.82 -21.12
C GLU A 163 -14.03 4.72 -20.13
N VAL A 164 -14.75 4.55 -19.00
CA VAL A 164 -14.47 3.53 -17.98
C VAL A 164 -14.46 2.12 -18.60
N PRO A 165 -13.31 1.41 -18.65
CA PRO A 165 -13.18 0.15 -19.39
C PRO A 165 -13.69 -1.07 -18.63
N SER A 166 -13.74 -1.01 -17.30
CA SER A 166 -14.21 -2.09 -16.43
C SER A 166 -14.64 -1.53 -15.07
N ASN A 167 -15.20 -2.38 -14.21
CA ASN A 167 -15.53 -2.06 -12.82
C ASN A 167 -14.43 -2.49 -11.83
N TYR A 168 -13.22 -2.83 -12.30
CA TYR A 168 -12.09 -3.23 -11.48
C TYR A 168 -11.16 -2.03 -11.27
N ALA A 169 -11.19 -1.49 -10.05
CA ALA A 169 -10.37 -0.36 -9.64
C ALA A 169 -9.00 -0.83 -9.13
N SER A 170 -7.93 -0.23 -9.65
CA SER A 170 -6.57 -0.38 -9.17
C SER A 170 -6.40 0.39 -7.86
N MET A 171 -6.05 -0.30 -6.79
CA MET A 171 -6.05 0.28 -5.44
C MET A 171 -4.66 0.28 -4.80
N GLY A 172 -3.81 -0.69 -5.14
CA GLY A 172 -2.64 -1.04 -4.35
C GLY A 172 -3.01 -1.81 -3.07
N PRO A 173 -2.04 -2.46 -2.41
CA PRO A 173 -0.61 -2.48 -2.77
C PRO A 173 -0.34 -3.16 -4.12
N TYR A 174 0.91 -3.04 -4.56
CA TYR A 174 1.40 -3.63 -5.81
C TYR A 174 2.63 -4.49 -5.53
N VAL A 175 2.82 -5.56 -6.32
CA VAL A 175 4.09 -6.30 -6.43
C VAL A 175 4.54 -6.19 -7.87
N ILE A 176 5.73 -5.66 -8.10
CA ILE A 176 6.16 -5.12 -9.38
C ILE A 176 7.54 -5.67 -9.75
N PRO A 177 7.71 -6.23 -10.97
CA PRO A 177 9.01 -6.60 -11.49
C PRO A 177 9.96 -5.40 -11.60
N ASN A 178 11.24 -5.65 -11.36
CA ASN A 178 12.28 -4.62 -11.40
C ASN A 178 12.33 -3.84 -12.73
N GLU A 179 12.03 -4.48 -13.83
CA GLU A 179 12.03 -3.93 -15.19
C GLU A 179 11.11 -2.70 -15.32
N VAL A 180 10.10 -2.56 -14.48
CA VAL A 180 9.23 -1.37 -14.46
C VAL A 180 10.00 -0.11 -14.06
N LEU A 181 11.08 -0.22 -13.29
CA LEU A 181 11.97 0.91 -12.98
C LEU A 181 12.69 1.48 -14.21
N ASP A 182 12.84 0.69 -15.26
CA ASP A 182 13.41 1.16 -16.52
C ASP A 182 12.36 1.82 -17.42
N VAL A 183 11.09 1.48 -17.22
CA VAL A 183 9.95 2.08 -17.94
C VAL A 183 9.54 3.43 -17.37
N LEU A 184 9.65 3.62 -16.05
CA LEU A 184 9.25 4.84 -15.35
C LEU A 184 9.82 6.15 -15.95
N PRO A 185 11.11 6.24 -16.34
CA PRO A 185 11.67 7.46 -16.93
C PRO A 185 11.06 7.82 -18.29
N GLU A 186 10.46 6.87 -18.99
CA GLU A 186 9.87 7.05 -20.31
C GLU A 186 8.42 7.54 -20.23
N VAL A 187 7.81 7.49 -19.05
CA VAL A 187 6.45 8.00 -18.85
C VAL A 187 6.44 9.50 -19.09
N THR A 188 5.76 9.89 -20.14
CA THR A 188 5.44 11.30 -20.36
C THR A 188 4.46 11.75 -19.28
N LYS A 189 4.58 13.01 -18.83
CA LYS A 189 3.68 13.54 -17.81
C LYS A 189 2.22 13.28 -18.20
N GLY A 190 1.48 12.63 -17.32
CA GLY A 190 0.06 12.37 -17.50
C GLY A 190 -0.79 13.64 -17.62
N THR A 191 -2.10 13.50 -17.73
CA THR A 191 -3.04 14.61 -17.91
C THR A 191 -2.99 15.68 -16.81
N ASN A 192 -2.52 15.30 -15.61
CA ASN A 192 -2.29 16.20 -14.47
C ASN A 192 -0.86 16.77 -14.41
N GLY A 193 0.00 16.45 -15.38
CA GLY A 193 1.40 16.87 -15.41
C GLY A 193 2.34 16.10 -14.50
N GLU A 194 1.88 14.98 -13.91
CA GLU A 194 2.63 14.11 -13.00
C GLU A 194 3.10 12.83 -13.69
N ILE A 195 4.14 12.20 -13.14
CA ILE A 195 4.59 10.86 -13.49
C ILE A 195 3.88 9.89 -12.55
N ASN A 196 2.86 9.20 -13.05
CA ASN A 196 2.09 8.25 -12.25
C ASN A 196 2.60 6.82 -12.43
N LEU A 197 2.53 6.03 -11.37
CA LEU A 197 2.82 4.60 -11.43
C LEU A 197 1.91 3.88 -12.44
N THR A 198 0.61 4.19 -12.44
CA THR A 198 -0.39 3.59 -13.33
C THR A 198 0.00 3.74 -14.80
N ASP A 199 0.53 4.89 -15.19
CA ASP A 199 1.00 5.13 -16.57
C ASP A 199 2.21 4.25 -16.91
N ALA A 200 3.12 4.05 -15.96
CA ALA A 200 4.28 3.16 -16.13
C ALA A 200 3.84 1.68 -16.23
N LEU A 201 2.92 1.25 -15.39
CA LEU A 201 2.37 -0.10 -15.44
C LEU A 201 1.66 -0.36 -16.78
N ASN A 202 0.89 0.62 -17.27
CA ASN A 202 0.26 0.52 -18.59
C ASN A 202 1.29 0.45 -19.71
N LEU A 203 2.34 1.26 -19.68
CA LEU A 203 3.42 1.21 -20.67
C LEU A 203 4.16 -0.13 -20.65
N ALA A 204 4.42 -0.69 -19.47
CA ALA A 204 5.00 -2.03 -19.33
C ALA A 204 4.08 -3.12 -19.90
N ALA A 205 2.76 -3.00 -19.67
CA ALA A 205 1.77 -3.92 -20.25
C ALA A 205 1.72 -3.86 -21.78
N MET A 206 1.81 -2.66 -22.37
CA MET A 206 1.90 -2.48 -23.82
C MET A 206 3.15 -3.13 -24.43
N ARG A 207 4.20 -3.33 -23.62
CA ARG A 207 5.44 -4.06 -23.99
C ARG A 207 5.36 -5.56 -23.71
N GLY A 208 4.20 -6.05 -23.32
CA GLY A 208 3.93 -7.48 -23.13
C GLY A 208 4.05 -7.99 -21.70
N MET A 209 4.31 -7.11 -20.71
CA MET A 209 4.32 -7.51 -19.29
C MET A 209 2.87 -7.77 -18.83
N PRO A 210 2.55 -8.96 -18.30
CA PRO A 210 1.19 -9.26 -17.88
C PRO A 210 0.82 -8.48 -16.61
N ILE A 211 -0.46 -8.09 -16.50
CA ILE A 211 -1.05 -7.50 -15.29
C ILE A 211 -2.06 -8.47 -14.71
N TYR A 212 -1.97 -8.69 -13.40
CA TYR A 212 -2.90 -9.48 -12.61
C TYR A 212 -3.47 -8.65 -11.46
N GLY A 213 -4.74 -8.28 -11.57
CA GLY A 213 -5.48 -7.72 -10.45
C GLY A 213 -5.96 -8.85 -9.54
N VAL A 214 -5.81 -8.71 -8.24
CA VAL A 214 -6.26 -9.69 -7.25
C VAL A 214 -7.36 -9.09 -6.39
N LEU A 215 -8.52 -9.73 -6.37
CA LEU A 215 -9.60 -9.43 -5.42
C LEU A 215 -9.22 -10.03 -4.05
N CYS A 216 -8.38 -9.32 -3.32
CA CYS A 216 -7.87 -9.78 -2.04
C CYS A 216 -8.95 -9.81 -0.97
N LYS A 217 -8.81 -10.78 -0.05
CA LYS A 217 -9.61 -10.81 1.18
C LYS A 217 -9.02 -9.82 2.16
N GLY A 218 -9.85 -8.94 2.70
CA GLY A 218 -9.44 -7.93 3.68
C GLY A 218 -10.37 -6.72 3.64
N LEU A 219 -10.24 -5.89 4.66
CA LEU A 219 -10.95 -4.63 4.78
C LEU A 219 -9.99 -3.50 4.45
N ARG A 220 -10.42 -2.57 3.60
CA ARG A 220 -9.71 -1.34 3.31
C ARG A 220 -10.15 -0.23 4.24
N PHE A 221 -9.20 0.53 4.72
CA PHE A 221 -9.34 1.73 5.54
C PHE A 221 -8.58 2.86 4.84
N ASP A 222 -9.32 3.71 4.16
CA ASP A 222 -8.79 4.90 3.52
C ASP A 222 -8.52 5.96 4.58
N CYS A 223 -7.31 6.52 4.60
CA CYS A 223 -6.87 7.55 5.54
C CYS A 223 -6.37 8.82 4.82
N GLY A 224 -6.63 8.96 3.52
CA GLY A 224 -6.13 10.04 2.68
C GLY A 224 -6.75 11.41 2.96
N THR A 225 -7.92 11.47 3.59
CA THR A 225 -8.53 12.73 4.05
C THR A 225 -8.81 12.69 5.56
N ASN A 226 -8.96 13.86 6.20
CA ASN A 226 -9.33 13.90 7.62
C ASN A 226 -10.65 13.17 7.90
N ALA A 227 -11.64 13.28 7.02
CA ALA A 227 -12.93 12.61 7.18
C ALA A 227 -12.78 11.09 7.06
N ASP A 228 -11.99 10.61 6.10
CA ASP A 228 -11.75 9.19 5.90
C ASP A 228 -10.90 8.59 7.03
N LEU A 229 -9.89 9.33 7.51
CA LEU A 229 -9.11 8.95 8.70
C LEU A 229 -10.02 8.78 9.94
N GLN A 230 -10.95 9.71 10.19
CA GLN A 230 -11.88 9.61 11.30
C GLN A 230 -12.84 8.42 11.14
N ARG A 231 -13.36 8.19 9.93
CA ARG A 231 -14.20 7.00 9.64
C ARG A 231 -13.42 5.70 9.87
N SER A 232 -12.17 5.64 9.40
CA SER A 232 -11.28 4.49 9.56
C SER A 232 -10.97 4.23 11.03
N ASN A 233 -10.63 5.25 11.79
CA ASN A 233 -10.40 5.15 13.24
C ASN A 233 -11.66 4.67 13.97
N LEU A 234 -12.82 5.25 13.69
CA LEU A 234 -14.08 4.83 14.30
C LEU A 234 -14.38 3.37 14.00
N LYS A 235 -14.29 2.96 12.74
CA LYS A 235 -14.55 1.58 12.31
C LYS A 235 -13.60 0.60 12.99
N LEU A 236 -12.28 0.87 13.01
CA LEU A 236 -11.28 0.03 13.68
C LEU A 236 -11.52 -0.05 15.20
N SER A 237 -11.84 1.06 15.83
CA SER A 237 -12.13 1.11 17.27
C SER A 237 -13.36 0.27 17.62
N LEU A 238 -14.44 0.39 16.85
CA LEU A 238 -15.66 -0.39 17.04
C LEU A 238 -15.44 -1.88 16.76
N MET A 239 -14.56 -2.24 15.82
CA MET A 239 -14.22 -3.65 15.56
C MET A 239 -13.45 -4.28 16.73
N ASN A 240 -12.56 -3.52 17.37
CA ASN A 240 -11.63 -4.02 18.38
C ASN A 240 -12.12 -3.88 19.83
N SER A 241 -13.19 -3.12 20.08
CA SER A 241 -13.68 -2.87 21.45
C SER A 241 -15.18 -3.06 21.58
N GLY A 242 -15.57 -4.02 22.43
CA GLY A 242 -16.98 -4.24 22.83
C GLY A 242 -17.53 -3.04 23.61
N GLU A 243 -16.71 -2.45 24.46
CA GLU A 243 -17.06 -1.26 25.24
C GLU A 243 -17.38 -0.06 24.35
N LEU A 244 -16.53 0.22 23.35
CA LEU A 244 -16.79 1.30 22.41
C LEU A 244 -18.03 1.05 21.54
N ARG A 245 -18.34 -0.21 21.21
CA ARG A 245 -19.61 -0.54 20.54
C ARG A 245 -20.83 -0.23 21.41
N ALA A 246 -20.77 -0.56 22.69
CA ALA A 246 -21.86 -0.26 23.63
C ALA A 246 -22.06 1.27 23.77
N TYR A 247 -20.97 1.99 24.01
CA TYR A 247 -20.98 3.44 24.10
C TYR A 247 -21.51 4.13 22.83
N ALA A 248 -21.10 3.66 21.64
CA ALA A 248 -21.61 4.22 20.40
C ALA A 248 -23.13 4.02 20.22
N ARG A 249 -23.70 2.93 20.73
CA ARG A 249 -25.16 2.73 20.74
C ARG A 249 -25.85 3.73 21.66
N GLU A 250 -25.33 3.93 22.88
CA GLU A 250 -25.87 4.91 23.83
C GLU A 250 -25.89 6.35 23.29
N LEU A 251 -24.95 6.70 22.38
CA LEU A 251 -24.91 8.03 21.77
C LEU A 251 -25.92 8.22 20.63
N LEU A 252 -26.44 7.15 20.07
CA LEU A 252 -27.35 7.19 18.91
C LEU A 252 -28.81 6.99 19.31
N ASP A 253 -29.09 6.53 20.52
CA ASP A 253 -30.42 6.40 21.16
C ASP A 253 -30.81 7.74 21.82
#